data_6c1a2dbe25ccb99c9da9a4842e80de56
#
_entry.id   6c1a2dbe25ccb99c9da9a4842e80de56
#
_cell.length_a   1.000
_cell.length_b   1.000
_cell.length_c   1.000
_cell.angle_alpha   90.00
_cell.angle_beta   90.00
_cell.angle_gamma   90.00
#
_symmetry.space_group_name_H-M   'P 1'
#
loop_
_entity.id
_entity.type
_entity.pdbx_description
1 polymer ?
#
loop_
_entity_poly.entity_id
_entity_poly.type
_entity_poly.pdbx_seq_one_letter_code
_entity_poly.pdbx_strand_id
1 'polypeptide(L)'
;VPRLLIKYILAVCHVLAALPYHGVYFCNPYLKYWMGFVYLLFAAAWLLKPKGRRKFAVAAALSILTLAVTVRAGESRFCHRLNAAAVDVGQGQSVILRSGTETALVDCGSGNNWRDTADELLTMGCRRVDRVILTHFDDDHINGVEHLLARMGAETLTIPKAEGGAALDRLLELAERYGMDVETVTEETHLPFGDGELTIFPPVGVSGSNELGLTVLASAGENDFLVTGDMERATEKKLIETYN
;
A
#
# COMPACT_ATOMS: atom_id res chain seq x y z
N VAL A 1 10.53 -31.03 -27.81
CA VAL A 1 9.15 -30.95 -27.28
C VAL A 1 9.06 -30.06 -26.01
N PRO A 2 9.88 -30.23 -24.96
CA PRO A 2 9.73 -29.39 -23.73
C PRO A 2 9.88 -27.89 -24.00
N ARG A 3 10.80 -27.47 -24.86
CA ARG A 3 11.06 -26.05 -25.18
C ARG A 3 9.85 -25.37 -25.86
N LEU A 4 9.12 -26.04 -26.69
CA LEU A 4 7.92 -25.51 -27.35
C LEU A 4 6.78 -25.37 -26.35
N LEU A 5 6.62 -26.31 -25.43
CA LEU A 5 5.62 -26.27 -24.38
C LEU A 5 5.88 -25.13 -23.42
N ILE A 6 7.15 -24.95 -23.01
CA ILE A 6 7.54 -23.82 -22.14
C ILE A 6 7.26 -22.47 -22.82
N LYS A 7 7.65 -22.32 -24.09
CA LYS A 7 7.37 -21.12 -24.88
C LYS A 7 5.86 -20.84 -24.99
N TYR A 8 5.07 -21.86 -25.21
CA TYR A 8 3.61 -21.73 -25.26
C TYR A 8 3.04 -21.27 -23.91
N ILE A 9 3.45 -21.92 -22.80
CA ILE A 9 3.01 -21.53 -21.45
C ILE A 9 3.38 -20.08 -21.16
N LEU A 10 4.63 -19.68 -21.42
CA LEU A 10 5.07 -18.30 -21.22
C LEU A 10 4.28 -17.31 -22.08
N ALA A 11 4.02 -17.62 -23.34
CA ALA A 11 3.21 -16.78 -24.22
C ALA A 11 1.78 -16.60 -23.69
N VAL A 12 1.15 -17.69 -23.24
CA VAL A 12 -0.18 -17.63 -22.61
C VAL A 12 -0.15 -16.79 -21.32
N CYS A 13 0.86 -16.99 -20.45
CA CYS A 13 1.01 -16.19 -19.24
C CYS A 13 1.18 -14.70 -19.55
N HIS A 14 1.99 -14.34 -20.54
CA HIS A 14 2.15 -12.95 -20.97
C HIS A 14 0.86 -12.34 -21.50
N VAL A 15 0.12 -13.07 -22.33
CA VAL A 15 -1.19 -12.61 -22.85
C VAL A 15 -2.17 -12.41 -21.71
N LEU A 16 -2.25 -13.35 -20.76
CA LEU A 16 -3.15 -13.24 -19.61
C LEU A 16 -2.75 -12.09 -18.68
N ALA A 17 -1.44 -11.89 -18.45
CA ALA A 17 -0.93 -10.79 -17.62
C ALA A 17 -1.16 -9.41 -18.25
N ALA A 18 -1.24 -9.32 -19.57
CA ALA A 18 -1.52 -8.08 -20.29
C ALA A 18 -3.02 -7.71 -20.33
N LEU A 19 -3.91 -8.60 -19.88
CA LEU A 19 -5.34 -8.30 -19.84
C LEU A 19 -5.65 -7.30 -18.72
N PRO A 20 -6.53 -6.29 -18.95
CA PRO A 20 -7.08 -5.50 -17.88
C PRO A 20 -7.80 -6.45 -16.90
N TYR A 21 -7.59 -6.25 -15.61
CA TYR A 21 -8.13 -7.13 -14.54
C TYR A 21 -7.57 -8.56 -14.53
N HIS A 22 -6.29 -8.75 -14.91
CA HIS A 22 -5.59 -10.03 -14.84
C HIS A 22 -5.53 -10.65 -13.43
N GLY A 23 -5.82 -9.87 -12.39
CA GLY A 23 -5.94 -10.32 -11.00
C GLY A 23 -7.08 -9.60 -10.29
N VAL A 24 -7.83 -10.32 -9.48
CA VAL A 24 -8.82 -9.75 -8.55
C VAL A 24 -8.35 -10.03 -7.13
N TYR A 25 -8.00 -8.96 -6.42
CA TYR A 25 -7.56 -9.05 -5.04
C TYR A 25 -8.75 -8.82 -4.11
N PHE A 26 -9.01 -9.80 -3.25
CA PHE A 26 -10.08 -9.74 -2.26
C PHE A 26 -9.48 -9.36 -0.90
N CYS A 27 -9.44 -8.08 -0.61
CA CYS A 27 -8.98 -7.53 0.67
C CYS A 27 -10.01 -7.62 1.80
N ASN A 28 -11.25 -7.98 1.48
CA ASN A 28 -12.31 -8.14 2.47
C ASN A 28 -12.19 -9.51 3.18
N PRO A 29 -11.77 -9.57 4.47
CA PRO A 29 -11.57 -10.83 5.19
C PRO A 29 -12.88 -11.60 5.42
N TYR A 30 -14.02 -10.94 5.32
CA TYR A 30 -15.34 -11.57 5.52
C TYR A 30 -15.81 -12.34 4.28
N LEU A 31 -15.23 -12.09 3.11
CA LEU A 31 -15.65 -12.73 1.86
C LEU A 31 -15.49 -14.25 1.88
N LYS A 32 -14.43 -14.76 2.54
CA LYS A 32 -14.22 -16.20 2.73
C LYS A 32 -15.33 -16.85 3.54
N TYR A 33 -15.82 -16.17 4.57
CA TYR A 33 -16.93 -16.66 5.38
C TYR A 33 -18.25 -16.59 4.61
N TRP A 34 -18.45 -15.51 3.83
CA TRP A 34 -19.59 -15.40 2.93
C TRP A 34 -19.61 -16.53 1.89
N MET A 35 -18.49 -16.86 1.27
CA MET A 35 -18.38 -17.99 0.34
C MET A 35 -18.80 -19.31 1.02
N GLY A 36 -18.28 -19.60 2.21
CA GLY A 36 -18.68 -20.77 2.99
C GLY A 36 -20.17 -20.79 3.28
N PHE A 37 -20.75 -19.66 3.68
CA PHE A 37 -22.19 -19.51 3.89
C PHE A 37 -22.99 -19.78 2.63
N VAL A 38 -22.58 -19.28 1.47
CA VAL A 38 -23.25 -19.53 0.18
C VAL A 38 -23.26 -21.02 -0.17
N TYR A 39 -22.13 -21.71 -0.02
CA TYR A 39 -22.07 -23.15 -0.22
C TYR A 39 -23.04 -23.91 0.70
N LEU A 40 -23.06 -23.57 1.99
CA LEU A 40 -23.98 -24.17 2.95
C LEU A 40 -25.46 -23.88 2.61
N LEU A 41 -25.77 -22.68 2.17
CA LEU A 41 -27.10 -22.25 1.78
C LEU A 41 -27.63 -23.06 0.56
N PHE A 42 -26.80 -23.22 -0.46
CA PHE A 42 -27.16 -24.01 -1.63
C PHE A 42 -27.21 -25.52 -1.33
N ALA A 43 -26.33 -26.02 -0.48
CA ALA A 43 -26.39 -27.41 -0.01
C ALA A 43 -27.68 -27.67 0.78
N ALA A 44 -28.08 -26.78 1.67
CA ALA A 44 -29.33 -26.88 2.38
C ALA A 44 -30.53 -26.79 1.44
N ALA A 45 -30.52 -25.90 0.46
CA ALA A 45 -31.56 -25.81 -0.58
C ALA A 45 -31.69 -27.10 -1.41
N TRP A 46 -30.58 -27.83 -1.59
CA TRP A 46 -30.56 -29.11 -2.28
C TRP A 46 -31.08 -30.25 -1.40
N LEU A 47 -30.62 -30.32 -0.13
CA LEU A 47 -30.94 -31.40 0.82
C LEU A 47 -32.38 -31.35 1.31
N LEU A 48 -32.93 -30.16 1.60
CA LEU A 48 -34.29 -30.01 2.19
C LEU A 48 -35.43 -30.32 1.24
N LYS A 49 -35.17 -30.83 0.04
CA LYS A 49 -36.14 -31.32 -0.96
C LYS A 49 -37.49 -30.56 -1.06
N PRO A 50 -37.58 -29.25 -0.83
CA PRO A 50 -38.84 -28.53 -1.09
C PRO A 50 -39.11 -28.58 -2.60
N LYS A 51 -40.38 -28.80 -2.96
CA LYS A 51 -40.80 -28.85 -4.38
C LYS A 51 -40.69 -27.46 -5.02
N GLY A 52 -39.99 -27.38 -6.18
CA GLY A 52 -39.98 -26.20 -7.02
C GLY A 52 -38.66 -25.39 -7.06
N ARG A 53 -38.52 -24.57 -8.10
CA ARG A 53 -37.33 -23.73 -8.35
C ARG A 53 -37.19 -22.55 -7.38
N ARG A 54 -38.24 -22.19 -6.64
CA ARG A 54 -38.30 -21.04 -5.70
C ARG A 54 -37.23 -21.11 -4.62
N LYS A 55 -36.83 -22.31 -4.15
CA LYS A 55 -35.79 -22.48 -3.13
C LYS A 55 -34.42 -21.93 -3.58
N PHE A 56 -34.05 -22.16 -4.84
CA PHE A 56 -32.80 -21.65 -5.40
C PHE A 56 -32.87 -20.13 -5.63
N ALA A 57 -34.04 -19.60 -5.99
CA ALA A 57 -34.24 -18.15 -6.08
C ALA A 57 -34.11 -17.47 -4.73
N VAL A 58 -34.65 -18.06 -3.66
CA VAL A 58 -34.49 -17.58 -2.28
C VAL A 58 -33.02 -17.66 -1.84
N ALA A 59 -32.35 -18.79 -2.10
CA ALA A 59 -30.93 -18.93 -1.80
C ALA A 59 -30.07 -17.87 -2.52
N ALA A 60 -30.34 -17.64 -3.80
CA ALA A 60 -29.65 -16.62 -4.58
C ALA A 60 -29.91 -15.19 -4.02
N ALA A 61 -31.17 -14.86 -3.70
CA ALA A 61 -31.50 -13.56 -3.12
C ALA A 61 -30.83 -13.33 -1.76
N LEU A 62 -30.81 -14.34 -0.89
CA LEU A 62 -30.11 -14.29 0.39
C LEU A 62 -28.57 -14.17 0.20
N SER A 63 -28.01 -14.86 -0.79
CA SER A 63 -26.59 -14.73 -1.12
C SER A 63 -26.22 -13.31 -1.56
N ILE A 64 -27.04 -12.68 -2.39
CA ILE A 64 -26.83 -11.29 -2.83
C ILE A 64 -26.97 -10.31 -1.67
N LEU A 65 -27.99 -10.49 -0.83
CA LEU A 65 -28.21 -9.63 0.34
C LEU A 65 -27.04 -9.73 1.32
N THR A 66 -26.61 -10.95 1.64
CA THR A 66 -25.49 -11.16 2.55
C THR A 66 -24.14 -10.72 1.94
N LEU A 67 -23.98 -10.76 0.60
CA LEU A 67 -22.84 -10.17 -0.07
C LEU A 67 -22.77 -8.65 0.16
N ALA A 68 -23.89 -7.96 0.00
CA ALA A 68 -23.94 -6.51 0.24
C ALA A 68 -23.53 -6.16 1.69
N VAL A 69 -24.02 -6.93 2.67
CA VAL A 69 -23.62 -6.76 4.08
C VAL A 69 -22.12 -7.04 4.27
N THR A 70 -21.61 -8.10 3.65
CA THR A 70 -20.19 -8.48 3.72
C THR A 70 -19.28 -7.40 3.13
N VAL A 71 -19.65 -6.83 1.99
CA VAL A 71 -18.91 -5.74 1.35
C VAL A 71 -18.89 -4.51 2.25
N ARG A 72 -20.06 -4.07 2.76
CA ARG A 72 -20.15 -2.93 3.68
C ARG A 72 -19.34 -3.13 4.96
N ALA A 73 -19.37 -4.33 5.54
CA ALA A 73 -18.57 -4.66 6.72
C ALA A 73 -17.06 -4.63 6.43
N GLY A 74 -16.64 -4.99 5.22
CA GLY A 74 -15.25 -4.90 4.80
C GLY A 74 -14.80 -3.45 4.58
N GLU A 75 -15.62 -2.64 3.92
CA GLU A 75 -15.35 -1.22 3.69
C GLU A 75 -15.24 -0.45 5.01
N SER A 76 -16.15 -0.69 5.96
CA SER A 76 -16.14 -0.02 7.26
C SER A 76 -14.89 -0.28 8.10
N ARG A 77 -14.10 -1.31 7.78
CA ARG A 77 -12.86 -1.63 8.49
C ARG A 77 -11.78 -0.56 8.32
N PHE A 78 -11.72 0.07 7.16
CA PHE A 78 -10.71 1.08 6.83
C PHE A 78 -11.29 2.50 6.71
N CYS A 79 -12.62 2.64 6.81
CA CYS A 79 -13.26 3.95 6.82
C CYS A 79 -13.03 4.68 8.14
N HIS A 80 -12.78 5.97 8.07
CA HIS A 80 -12.69 6.89 9.21
C HIS A 80 -11.63 6.51 10.26
N ARG A 81 -10.57 5.82 9.86
CA ARG A 81 -9.47 5.45 10.75
C ARG A 81 -8.14 5.58 10.04
N LEU A 82 -7.17 6.06 10.77
CA LEU A 82 -5.78 5.94 10.38
C LEU A 82 -5.32 4.50 10.67
N ASN A 83 -4.80 3.84 9.65
CA ASN A 83 -4.20 2.53 9.75
C ASN A 83 -2.73 2.66 9.39
N ALA A 84 -1.86 2.11 10.23
CA ALA A 84 -0.43 2.03 9.97
C ALA A 84 0.00 0.56 10.02
N ALA A 85 0.84 0.16 9.09
CA ALA A 85 1.45 -1.17 9.05
C ALA A 85 2.95 -1.01 8.81
N ALA A 86 3.76 -1.35 9.81
CA ALA A 86 5.19 -1.53 9.62
C ALA A 86 5.40 -2.93 9.03
N VAL A 87 5.97 -2.99 7.84
CA VAL A 87 6.19 -4.24 7.11
C VAL A 87 7.53 -4.83 7.51
N ASP A 88 7.57 -6.13 7.78
CA ASP A 88 8.83 -6.83 8.03
C ASP A 88 9.60 -7.01 6.70
N VAL A 89 10.46 -6.05 6.41
CA VAL A 89 11.33 -6.05 5.23
C VAL A 89 12.75 -6.52 5.56
N GLY A 90 12.96 -7.07 6.76
CA GLY A 90 14.27 -7.43 7.27
C GLY A 90 15.08 -6.18 7.60
N GLN A 91 16.23 -5.98 6.95
CA GLN A 91 16.99 -4.74 7.08
C GLN A 91 16.34 -3.65 6.24
N GLY A 92 16.12 -2.47 6.82
CA GLY A 92 15.49 -1.31 6.19
C GLY A 92 14.10 -1.00 6.73
N GLN A 93 13.42 -0.06 6.10
CA GLN A 93 12.12 0.43 6.53
C GLN A 93 11.09 0.37 5.40
N SER A 94 9.85 0.02 5.77
CA SER A 94 8.67 0.18 4.93
C SER A 94 7.44 0.31 5.82
N VAL A 95 6.80 1.48 5.80
CA VAL A 95 5.63 1.78 6.61
C VAL A 95 4.48 2.22 5.71
N ILE A 96 3.40 1.47 5.75
CA ILE A 96 2.18 1.78 5.01
C ILE A 96 1.26 2.59 5.93
N LEU A 97 0.84 3.76 5.48
CA LEU A 97 -0.17 4.59 6.12
C LEU A 97 -1.41 4.64 5.23
N ARG A 98 -2.58 4.42 5.80
CA ARG A 98 -3.84 4.49 5.09
C ARG A 98 -4.91 5.19 5.91
N SER A 99 -5.56 6.18 5.31
CA SER A 99 -6.74 6.85 5.86
C SER A 99 -7.82 6.94 4.79
N GLY A 100 -8.97 6.31 5.05
CA GLY A 100 -10.04 6.22 4.05
C GLY A 100 -9.59 5.51 2.77
N THR A 101 -9.57 6.24 1.67
CA THR A 101 -9.10 5.75 0.35
C THR A 101 -7.65 6.11 0.05
N GLU A 102 -7.05 7.01 0.82
CA GLU A 102 -5.70 7.49 0.58
C GLU A 102 -4.65 6.60 1.25
N THR A 103 -3.57 6.39 0.53
CA THR A 103 -2.47 5.51 0.92
C THR A 103 -1.13 6.20 0.69
N ALA A 104 -0.36 6.33 1.76
CA ALA A 104 1.03 6.75 1.70
C ALA A 104 1.94 5.59 2.10
N LEU A 105 3.06 5.45 1.41
CA LEU A 105 4.10 4.51 1.73
C LEU A 105 5.36 5.29 2.11
N VAL A 106 5.83 5.09 3.34
CA VAL A 106 7.06 5.68 3.84
C VAL A 106 8.16 4.63 3.75
N ASP A 107 9.10 4.86 2.87
CA ASP A 107 10.15 3.95 2.44
C ASP A 107 9.65 2.63 1.83
N CYS A 108 10.51 1.97 1.08
CA CYS A 108 10.13 0.79 0.28
C CYS A 108 10.94 -0.46 0.61
N GLY A 109 11.79 -0.37 1.62
CA GLY A 109 12.69 -1.46 1.98
C GLY A 109 13.78 -1.73 0.94
N SER A 110 14.49 -2.83 1.15
CA SER A 110 15.50 -3.31 0.21
C SER A 110 14.90 -3.92 -1.06
N GLY A 111 15.70 -4.03 -2.12
CA GLY A 111 15.27 -4.62 -3.40
C GLY A 111 14.85 -6.08 -3.35
N ASN A 112 15.10 -6.80 -2.24
CA ASN A 112 14.72 -8.20 -2.10
C ASN A 112 13.33 -8.38 -1.45
N ASN A 113 12.92 -7.47 -0.57
CA ASN A 113 11.73 -7.62 0.29
C ASN A 113 10.54 -6.74 -0.14
N TRP A 114 10.64 -6.05 -1.27
CA TRP A 114 9.55 -5.24 -1.83
C TRP A 114 8.22 -6.01 -2.00
N ARG A 115 8.29 -7.36 -2.13
CA ARG A 115 7.09 -8.20 -2.27
C ARG A 115 6.24 -8.18 -1.02
N ASP A 116 6.85 -8.19 0.15
CA ASP A 116 6.15 -8.17 1.43
C ASP A 116 5.38 -6.85 1.58
N THR A 117 5.99 -5.72 1.18
CA THR A 117 5.31 -4.42 1.12
C THR A 117 4.15 -4.42 0.11
N ALA A 118 4.36 -4.96 -1.10
CA ALA A 118 3.31 -5.02 -2.11
C ALA A 118 2.14 -5.94 -1.69
N ASP A 119 2.43 -7.07 -1.06
CA ASP A 119 1.41 -8.01 -0.61
C ASP A 119 0.63 -7.44 0.59
N GLU A 120 1.28 -6.70 1.51
CA GLU A 120 0.57 -6.01 2.60
C GLU A 120 -0.32 -4.88 2.06
N LEU A 121 0.16 -4.06 1.11
CA LEU A 121 -0.66 -3.07 0.43
C LEU A 121 -1.92 -3.70 -0.20
N LEU A 122 -1.77 -4.82 -0.90
CA LEU A 122 -2.89 -5.55 -1.49
C LEU A 122 -3.84 -6.12 -0.42
N THR A 123 -3.31 -6.59 0.72
CA THR A 123 -4.10 -7.06 1.86
C THR A 123 -4.92 -5.93 2.47
N MET A 124 -4.37 -4.73 2.51
CA MET A 124 -5.07 -3.51 2.92
C MET A 124 -6.04 -2.98 1.86
N GLY A 125 -6.07 -3.56 0.67
CA GLY A 125 -6.95 -3.19 -0.45
C GLY A 125 -6.41 -2.06 -1.33
N CYS A 126 -5.15 -1.71 -1.16
CA CYS A 126 -4.49 -0.69 -1.96
C CYS A 126 -3.99 -1.31 -3.26
N ARG A 127 -4.43 -0.78 -4.39
CA ARG A 127 -3.99 -1.23 -5.73
C ARG A 127 -3.00 -0.29 -6.38
N ARG A 128 -2.93 0.91 -5.87
CA ARG A 128 -2.03 1.97 -6.23
C ARG A 128 -1.68 2.73 -4.95
N VAL A 129 -0.51 3.30 -4.91
CA VAL A 129 -0.07 4.17 -3.81
C VAL A 129 -0.28 5.62 -4.25
N ASP A 130 -0.95 6.44 -3.43
CA ASP A 130 -1.15 7.83 -3.78
C ASP A 130 0.16 8.59 -3.61
N ARG A 131 0.94 8.28 -2.57
CA ARG A 131 2.21 8.95 -2.27
C ARG A 131 3.27 7.98 -1.76
N VAL A 132 4.43 7.94 -2.40
CA VAL A 132 5.65 7.32 -1.87
C VAL A 132 6.50 8.43 -1.27
N ILE A 133 6.83 8.31 0.01
CA ILE A 133 7.67 9.25 0.75
C ILE A 133 8.97 8.52 1.08
N LEU A 134 10.08 9.02 0.61
CA LEU A 134 11.40 8.48 0.95
C LEU A 134 12.01 9.35 2.03
N THR A 135 12.30 8.74 3.18
CA THR A 135 12.91 9.47 4.29
C THR A 135 14.31 9.94 3.91
N HIS A 136 15.12 9.06 3.34
CA HIS A 136 16.47 9.34 2.85
C HIS A 136 16.81 8.39 1.69
N PHE A 137 18.07 8.42 1.21
CA PHE A 137 18.43 7.71 -0.04
C PHE A 137 19.30 6.47 0.18
N ASP A 138 19.30 5.86 1.37
CA ASP A 138 20.04 4.64 1.62
C ASP A 138 19.36 3.42 0.96
N ASP A 139 20.15 2.46 0.55
CA ASP A 139 19.73 1.32 -0.28
C ASP A 139 18.61 0.48 0.34
N ASP A 140 18.57 0.36 1.65
CA ASP A 140 17.58 -0.39 2.39
C ASP A 140 16.26 0.37 2.62
N HIS A 141 16.17 1.60 2.10
CA HIS A 141 14.95 2.41 2.08
C HIS A 141 14.41 2.60 0.65
N ILE A 142 15.29 2.66 -0.36
CA ILE A 142 14.88 3.03 -1.72
C ILE A 142 14.93 1.91 -2.75
N ASN A 143 15.68 0.83 -2.53
CA ASN A 143 15.88 -0.19 -3.57
C ASN A 143 14.62 -0.99 -3.92
N GLY A 144 13.61 -0.98 -3.07
CA GLY A 144 12.29 -1.55 -3.34
C GLY A 144 11.44 -0.75 -4.33
N VAL A 145 11.72 0.56 -4.50
CA VAL A 145 10.88 1.50 -5.26
C VAL A 145 10.59 1.03 -6.68
N GLU A 146 11.63 0.70 -7.47
CA GLU A 146 11.45 0.29 -8.87
C GLU A 146 10.53 -0.93 -9.02
N HIS A 147 10.72 -1.91 -8.17
CA HIS A 147 9.93 -3.15 -8.18
C HIS A 147 8.48 -2.91 -7.75
N LEU A 148 8.29 -2.05 -6.74
CA LEU A 148 6.96 -1.68 -6.27
C LEU A 148 6.18 -0.91 -7.34
N LEU A 149 6.83 0.10 -7.97
CA LEU A 149 6.23 0.88 -9.05
C LEU A 149 5.84 0.02 -10.24
N ALA A 150 6.68 -0.95 -10.62
CA ALA A 150 6.38 -1.88 -11.70
C ALA A 150 5.15 -2.76 -11.41
N ARG A 151 4.84 -3.01 -10.14
CA ARG A 151 3.70 -3.85 -9.74
C ARG A 151 2.44 -3.06 -9.47
N MET A 152 2.53 -1.91 -8.80
CA MET A 152 1.37 -1.19 -8.26
C MET A 152 1.22 0.21 -8.85
N GLY A 153 2.32 0.86 -9.19
CA GLY A 153 2.35 2.28 -9.54
C GLY A 153 2.17 3.19 -8.32
N ALA A 154 2.54 4.45 -8.50
CA ALA A 154 2.27 5.50 -7.52
C ALA A 154 1.95 6.81 -8.25
N GLU A 155 1.39 7.79 -7.52
CA GLU A 155 1.06 9.09 -8.10
C GLU A 155 2.16 10.11 -7.85
N THR A 156 2.61 10.22 -6.60
CA THR A 156 3.58 11.21 -6.17
C THR A 156 4.78 10.55 -5.50
N LEU A 157 5.97 11.02 -5.81
CA LEU A 157 7.22 10.72 -5.11
C LEU A 157 7.64 11.94 -4.30
N THR A 158 7.65 11.82 -2.99
CA THR A 158 8.08 12.86 -2.05
C THR A 158 9.44 12.53 -1.50
N ILE A 159 10.40 13.44 -1.62
CA ILE A 159 11.81 13.23 -1.27
C ILE A 159 12.38 14.41 -0.47
N PRO A 160 13.45 14.19 0.33
CA PRO A 160 14.20 15.28 0.92
C PRO A 160 14.98 16.07 -0.16
N LYS A 161 15.30 17.31 0.18
CA LYS A 161 16.20 18.10 -0.67
C LYS A 161 17.60 17.47 -0.68
N ALA A 162 18.14 17.22 -1.86
CA ALA A 162 19.50 16.76 -2.05
C ALA A 162 20.21 17.58 -3.14
N GLU A 163 21.54 17.67 -3.05
CA GLU A 163 22.36 18.43 -4.01
C GLU A 163 22.69 17.60 -5.27
N GLY A 164 22.23 16.34 -5.35
CA GLY A 164 22.47 15.40 -6.44
C GLY A 164 22.96 14.04 -5.92
N GLY A 165 23.25 13.13 -6.83
CA GLY A 165 23.76 11.80 -6.54
C GLY A 165 23.07 10.70 -7.36
N ALA A 166 23.77 9.57 -7.56
CA ALA A 166 23.27 8.48 -8.41
C ALA A 166 21.92 7.91 -7.93
N ALA A 167 21.64 7.92 -6.62
CA ALA A 167 20.37 7.47 -6.07
C ALA A 167 19.24 8.42 -6.47
N LEU A 168 19.44 9.73 -6.32
CA LEU A 168 18.48 10.75 -6.73
C LEU A 168 18.21 10.68 -8.23
N ASP A 169 19.26 10.63 -9.06
CA ASP A 169 19.14 10.58 -10.52
C ASP A 169 18.29 9.36 -10.95
N ARG A 170 18.57 8.19 -10.36
CA ARG A 170 17.78 6.96 -10.59
C ARG A 170 16.33 7.12 -10.19
N LEU A 171 16.03 7.74 -9.05
CA LEU A 171 14.66 7.95 -8.58
C LEU A 171 13.90 8.92 -9.49
N LEU A 172 14.55 9.96 -9.98
CA LEU A 172 13.94 10.89 -10.93
C LEU A 172 13.66 10.23 -12.28
N GLU A 173 14.58 9.38 -12.79
CA GLU A 173 14.33 8.55 -13.98
C GLU A 173 13.16 7.59 -13.80
N LEU A 174 13.01 6.99 -12.61
CA LEU A 174 11.88 6.13 -12.29
C LEU A 174 10.57 6.93 -12.23
N ALA A 175 10.57 8.10 -11.60
CA ALA A 175 9.40 8.97 -11.54
C ALA A 175 8.94 9.38 -12.95
N GLU A 176 9.87 9.77 -13.82
CA GLU A 176 9.55 10.08 -15.23
C GLU A 176 9.00 8.85 -15.97
N ARG A 177 9.65 7.69 -15.83
CA ARG A 177 9.22 6.44 -16.47
C ARG A 177 7.81 5.99 -16.08
N TYR A 178 7.43 6.18 -14.81
CA TYR A 178 6.14 5.76 -14.28
C TYR A 178 5.11 6.90 -14.22
N GLY A 179 5.48 8.09 -14.68
CA GLY A 179 4.58 9.26 -14.76
C GLY A 179 4.14 9.77 -13.38
N MET A 180 5.10 9.81 -12.43
CA MET A 180 4.87 10.31 -11.08
C MET A 180 5.21 11.79 -11.00
N ASP A 181 4.47 12.53 -10.20
CA ASP A 181 4.86 13.87 -9.77
C ASP A 181 5.95 13.77 -8.71
N VAL A 182 6.97 14.64 -8.77
CA VAL A 182 8.06 14.68 -7.80
C VAL A 182 7.93 15.92 -6.94
N GLU A 183 7.84 15.73 -5.64
CA GLU A 183 7.80 16.80 -4.63
C GLU A 183 9.03 16.75 -3.74
N THR A 184 9.74 17.86 -3.64
CA THR A 184 10.90 18.01 -2.75
C THR A 184 10.50 18.82 -1.53
N VAL A 185 10.66 18.24 -0.35
CA VAL A 185 10.29 18.87 0.92
C VAL A 185 11.46 19.74 1.41
N THR A 186 11.21 21.04 1.53
CA THR A 186 12.17 22.05 2.03
C THR A 186 11.69 22.81 3.25
N GLU A 187 10.38 22.70 3.53
CA GLU A 187 9.71 23.32 4.67
C GLU A 187 8.64 22.36 5.21
N GLU A 188 8.15 22.60 6.40
CA GLU A 188 7.06 21.83 6.97
C GLU A 188 5.85 21.85 6.03
N THR A 189 5.40 20.69 5.63
CA THR A 189 4.37 20.51 4.61
C THR A 189 3.19 19.75 5.20
N HIS A 190 2.00 20.35 5.12
CA HIS A 190 0.75 19.77 5.58
C HIS A 190 -0.11 19.34 4.39
N LEU A 191 -0.51 18.09 4.37
CA LEU A 191 -1.29 17.48 3.29
C LEU A 191 -2.55 16.83 3.87
N PRO A 192 -3.73 17.08 3.31
CA PRO A 192 -4.92 16.28 3.64
C PRO A 192 -4.61 14.79 3.42
N PHE A 193 -5.10 13.93 4.30
CA PHE A 193 -4.90 12.49 4.20
C PHE A 193 -6.14 11.73 4.71
N GLY A 194 -7.06 11.45 3.81
CA GLY A 194 -8.35 10.86 4.15
C GLY A 194 -9.15 11.71 5.14
N ASP A 195 -9.40 11.18 6.32
CA ASP A 195 -10.09 11.92 7.42
C ASP A 195 -9.10 12.63 8.37
N GLY A 196 -7.83 12.70 8.00
CA GLY A 196 -6.75 13.26 8.80
C GLY A 196 -5.79 14.11 7.98
N GLU A 197 -4.54 14.14 8.42
CA GLU A 197 -3.48 14.94 7.84
C GLU A 197 -2.15 14.17 7.85
N LEU A 198 -1.33 14.39 6.83
CA LEU A 198 0.09 14.07 6.81
C LEU A 198 0.88 15.35 6.95
N THR A 199 1.67 15.44 8.01
CA THR A 199 2.68 16.50 8.17
C THR A 199 4.04 15.90 7.83
N ILE A 200 4.74 16.50 6.88
CA ILE A 200 6.08 16.09 6.46
C ILE A 200 7.06 17.15 6.87
N PHE A 201 7.96 16.81 7.78
CA PHE A 201 9.00 17.71 8.28
C PHE A 201 10.26 17.57 7.43
N PRO A 202 10.87 18.71 7.03
CA PRO A 202 12.14 18.70 6.34
C PRO A 202 13.26 18.25 7.27
N PRO A 203 14.44 17.88 6.72
CA PRO A 203 15.58 17.51 7.51
C PRO A 203 16.00 18.61 8.51
N VAL A 204 16.18 18.24 9.77
CA VAL A 204 16.70 19.13 10.82
C VAL A 204 18.16 18.86 11.15
N GLY A 205 18.73 17.75 10.65
CA GLY A 205 20.13 17.40 10.76
C GLY A 205 21.05 18.35 9.98
N VAL A 206 22.37 18.18 10.14
CA VAL A 206 23.36 19.03 9.48
C VAL A 206 24.26 18.27 8.53
N SER A 207 24.36 16.93 8.67
CA SER A 207 25.20 16.09 7.81
C SER A 207 24.88 14.61 8.02
N GLY A 208 25.15 13.77 7.02
CA GLY A 208 24.87 12.34 7.04
C GLY A 208 23.50 12.01 6.42
N SER A 209 23.41 10.85 5.75
CA SER A 209 22.18 10.43 5.06
C SER A 209 20.99 10.33 6.01
N ASN A 210 21.17 9.65 7.13
CA ASN A 210 20.15 9.43 8.14
C ASN A 210 19.65 10.74 8.80
N GLU A 211 20.58 11.68 9.03
CA GLU A 211 20.30 12.94 9.68
C GLU A 211 19.63 13.97 8.75
N LEU A 212 19.77 13.80 7.45
CA LEU A 212 19.16 14.63 6.41
C LEU A 212 17.86 14.00 5.88
N GLY A 213 17.25 13.12 6.68
CA GLY A 213 16.01 12.45 6.35
C GLY A 213 14.76 13.27 6.68
N LEU A 214 13.66 12.95 5.96
CA LEU A 214 12.32 13.45 6.25
C LEU A 214 11.75 12.74 7.48
N THR A 215 10.92 13.44 8.22
CA THR A 215 10.05 12.86 9.24
C THR A 215 8.60 12.99 8.82
N VAL A 216 7.82 11.94 9.01
CA VAL A 216 6.41 11.91 8.61
C VAL A 216 5.53 11.69 9.84
N LEU A 217 4.61 12.61 10.08
CA LEU A 217 3.56 12.49 11.08
C LEU A 217 2.22 12.31 10.37
N ALA A 218 1.55 11.20 10.63
CA ALA A 218 0.19 10.97 10.18
C ALA A 218 -0.75 11.10 11.37
N SER A 219 -1.72 11.99 11.28
CA SER A 219 -2.68 12.30 12.35
C SER A 219 -4.11 12.10 11.87
N ALA A 220 -4.94 11.39 12.64
CA ALA A 220 -6.37 11.32 12.42
C ALA A 220 -7.14 11.07 13.73
N GLY A 221 -7.98 12.01 14.11
CA GLY A 221 -8.71 11.99 15.38
C GLY A 221 -7.76 12.09 16.56
N GLU A 222 -7.72 11.05 17.40
CA GLU A 222 -6.83 10.97 18.58
C GLU A 222 -5.59 10.07 18.32
N ASN A 223 -5.35 9.68 17.08
CA ASN A 223 -4.26 8.78 16.72
C ASN A 223 -3.21 9.50 15.89
N ASP A 224 -1.97 9.40 16.33
CA ASP A 224 -0.80 9.94 15.67
C ASP A 224 0.22 8.82 15.43
N PHE A 225 0.79 8.80 14.21
CA PHE A 225 1.89 7.92 13.84
C PHE A 225 3.05 8.75 13.34
N LEU A 226 4.17 8.69 14.07
CA LEU A 226 5.40 9.36 13.70
C LEU A 226 6.39 8.35 13.12
N VAL A 227 6.90 8.64 11.93
CA VAL A 227 7.94 7.88 11.26
C VAL A 227 9.16 8.78 11.07
N THR A 228 10.26 8.45 11.73
CA THR A 228 11.48 9.26 11.79
C THR A 228 12.58 8.80 10.84
N GLY A 229 12.35 7.68 10.11
CA GLY A 229 13.43 7.02 9.38
C GLY A 229 14.53 6.56 10.33
N ASP A 230 15.76 6.63 9.88
CA ASP A 230 16.96 6.19 10.61
C ASP A 230 17.62 7.32 11.42
N MET A 231 16.83 8.34 11.77
CA MET A 231 17.29 9.51 12.51
C MET A 231 17.88 9.11 13.87
N GLU A 232 19.07 9.64 14.19
CA GLU A 232 19.72 9.41 15.47
C GLU A 232 19.12 10.30 16.58
N ARG A 233 19.31 9.87 17.83
CA ARG A 233 18.78 10.53 19.03
C ARG A 233 19.07 12.03 19.12
N ALA A 234 20.24 12.48 18.61
CA ALA A 234 20.60 13.89 18.64
C ALA A 234 19.70 14.73 17.73
N THR A 235 19.37 14.19 16.57
CA THR A 235 18.50 14.84 15.58
C THR A 235 17.04 14.73 15.97
N GLU A 236 16.60 13.60 16.57
CA GLU A 236 15.27 13.51 17.18
C GLU A 236 15.03 14.62 18.24
N LYS A 237 16.02 14.85 19.10
CA LYS A 237 15.92 15.93 20.09
C LYS A 237 15.80 17.30 19.42
N LYS A 238 16.56 17.54 18.36
CA LYS A 238 16.49 18.78 17.60
C LYS A 238 15.15 18.93 16.88
N LEU A 239 14.57 17.85 16.35
CA LEU A 239 13.24 17.83 15.76
C LEU A 239 12.19 18.32 16.78
N ILE A 240 12.20 17.73 17.99
CA ILE A 240 11.29 18.12 19.07
C ILE A 240 11.50 19.60 19.45
N GLU A 241 12.74 20.07 19.58
CA GLU A 241 13.04 21.46 19.93
C GLU A 241 12.59 22.45 18.83
N THR A 242 12.51 22.02 17.57
CA THR A 242 12.17 22.88 16.44
C THR A 242 10.65 22.96 16.21
N TYR A 243 9.93 21.86 16.43
CA TYR A 243 8.51 21.71 16.07
C TYR A 243 7.57 21.42 17.26
N ASN A 244 8.00 21.72 18.49
CA ASN A 244 7.20 21.51 19.70
C ASN A 244 6.33 22.75 20.03
#